data_510fbb5ba5034683767141c18e4460e9
#
_entry.id   510fbb5ba5034683767141c18e4460e9
#
_cell.length_a   1.000
_cell.length_b   1.000
_cell.length_c   1.000
_cell.angle_alpha   90.00
_cell.angle_beta   90.00
_cell.angle_gamma   90.00
#
_symmetry.space_group_name_H-M   'P 1'
#
loop_
_entity.id
_entity.type
_entity.pdbx_description
1 polymer ?
#
loop_
_entity_poly.entity_id
_entity_poly.type
_entity_poly.pdbx_seq_one_letter_code
_entity_poly.pdbx_strand_id
1 'polypeptide(L)'
;MRELVTDVDDSRLADYARLTDMELRTSLESAMGLFIAEGAKVISRAVAAGYPVRSMLLAERRLGDLPALPVTGAPVYVVPDQIAEQLTGYHVHRGALASLHRKPLPQAAELAVGARRVIVLEDLVDHANVGAIFRCAAALGVDAVFLSPRCADPLYRRAVKVSMGAVFAIPYARMTGWYDGLAGLRAAGFRLLALTPDQAAAPISAAVAGPRTAQRIALLLGTEGDGLSSRWLHEADQAVRIPMHPGALAAGVDSLNVVAAAAITCHVLVGADQSRSPETGEHWSQ
;
A
#
# COMPACT_ATOMS: atom_id res chain seq x y z
N MET A 1 25.95 15.94 -0.47
CA MET A 1 26.56 17.02 -1.31
C MET A 1 25.43 17.68 -2.08
N ARG A 2 25.41 19.03 -2.19
CA ARG A 2 24.43 19.76 -3.01
C ARG A 2 25.08 20.11 -4.34
N GLU A 3 24.32 19.91 -5.42
CA GLU A 3 24.79 20.16 -6.77
C GLU A 3 23.73 20.92 -7.55
N LEU A 4 24.06 22.10 -8.09
CA LEU A 4 23.18 22.83 -8.98
C LEU A 4 23.27 22.20 -10.38
N VAL A 5 22.12 21.87 -10.96
CA VAL A 5 22.00 21.30 -12.30
C VAL A 5 21.04 22.16 -13.11
N THR A 6 21.53 22.70 -14.22
CA THR A 6 20.81 23.67 -15.07
C THR A 6 20.45 23.10 -16.45
N ASP A 7 20.87 21.88 -16.75
CA ASP A 7 20.56 21.17 -17.98
C ASP A 7 19.52 20.09 -17.72
N VAL A 8 18.38 20.11 -18.42
CA VAL A 8 17.31 19.12 -18.29
C VAL A 8 17.73 17.73 -18.77
N ASP A 9 18.68 17.66 -19.70
CA ASP A 9 19.18 16.42 -20.28
C ASP A 9 20.39 15.83 -19.51
N ASP A 10 20.76 16.45 -18.38
CA ASP A 10 21.83 15.93 -17.53
C ASP A 10 21.51 14.53 -17.04
N SER A 11 22.40 13.58 -17.32
CA SER A 11 22.22 12.16 -16.99
C SER A 11 21.98 11.88 -15.50
N ARG A 12 22.45 12.76 -14.59
CA ARG A 12 22.19 12.68 -13.15
C ARG A 12 20.72 12.80 -12.80
N LEU A 13 19.93 13.46 -13.67
CA LEU A 13 18.50 13.70 -13.49
C LEU A 13 17.60 12.58 -14.09
N ALA A 14 18.18 11.60 -14.76
CA ALA A 14 17.42 10.56 -15.50
C ALA A 14 16.35 9.83 -14.65
N ASP A 15 16.60 9.62 -13.36
CA ASP A 15 15.64 8.97 -12.45
C ASP A 15 14.32 9.76 -12.32
N TYR A 16 14.34 11.07 -12.57
CA TYR A 16 13.20 11.97 -12.38
C TYR A 16 12.49 12.34 -13.68
N ALA A 17 12.98 11.84 -14.81
CA ALA A 17 12.41 12.17 -16.11
C ALA A 17 11.04 11.52 -16.32
N ARG A 18 10.12 12.28 -16.93
CA ARG A 18 8.82 11.79 -17.40
C ARG A 18 8.02 11.01 -16.34
N LEU A 19 7.92 11.52 -15.12
CA LEU A 19 7.25 10.84 -14.00
C LEU A 19 5.73 10.66 -14.20
N THR A 20 5.13 11.31 -15.19
CA THR A 20 3.72 11.16 -15.58
C THR A 20 3.48 10.00 -16.55
N ASP A 21 4.52 9.52 -17.21
CA ASP A 21 4.45 8.39 -18.15
C ASP A 21 4.45 7.07 -17.37
N MET A 22 3.26 6.54 -17.11
CA MET A 22 3.08 5.38 -16.26
C MET A 22 3.73 4.12 -16.85
N GLU A 23 3.61 3.90 -18.16
CA GLU A 23 4.16 2.72 -18.82
C GLU A 23 5.68 2.71 -18.77
N LEU A 24 6.31 3.82 -19.15
CA LEU A 24 7.75 4.00 -19.08
C LEU A 24 8.25 3.83 -17.65
N ARG A 25 7.61 4.47 -16.68
CA ARG A 25 8.06 4.44 -15.27
C ARG A 25 7.93 3.07 -14.64
N THR A 26 6.84 2.35 -14.90
CA THR A 26 6.66 0.99 -14.39
C THR A 26 7.76 0.07 -14.89
N SER A 27 8.10 0.17 -16.18
CA SER A 27 9.18 -0.61 -16.79
C SER A 27 10.55 -0.22 -16.21
N LEU A 28 10.91 1.07 -16.23
CA LEU A 28 12.21 1.55 -15.76
C LEU A 28 12.43 1.31 -14.28
N GLU A 29 11.48 1.66 -13.43
CA GLU A 29 11.62 1.52 -11.98
C GLU A 29 11.77 0.07 -11.57
N SER A 30 11.03 -0.84 -12.21
CA SER A 30 11.17 -2.28 -11.98
C SER A 30 12.52 -2.81 -12.45
N ALA A 31 12.93 -2.48 -13.68
CA ALA A 31 14.18 -2.96 -14.26
C ALA A 31 15.43 -2.45 -13.50
N MET A 32 15.39 -1.20 -13.02
CA MET A 32 16.50 -0.59 -12.28
C MET A 32 16.45 -0.86 -10.77
N GLY A 33 15.42 -1.52 -10.27
CA GLY A 33 15.23 -1.73 -8.83
C GLY A 33 15.05 -0.44 -8.05
N LEU A 34 14.38 0.57 -8.65
CA LEU A 34 14.19 1.90 -8.06
C LEU A 34 12.71 2.20 -7.85
N PHE A 35 12.45 3.25 -7.08
CA PHE A 35 11.14 3.89 -6.97
C PHE A 35 11.30 5.35 -6.56
N ILE A 36 10.25 6.17 -6.80
CA ILE A 36 10.24 7.59 -6.49
C ILE A 36 9.33 7.89 -5.31
N ALA A 37 9.87 8.60 -4.32
CA ALA A 37 9.12 9.17 -3.21
C ALA A 37 9.02 10.71 -3.36
N GLU A 38 7.84 11.28 -3.07
CA GLU A 38 7.55 12.71 -3.21
C GLU A 38 7.17 13.33 -1.87
N GLY A 39 7.89 14.38 -1.48
CA GLY A 39 7.66 15.16 -0.27
C GLY A 39 8.44 14.68 0.95
N ALA A 40 8.94 15.64 1.76
CA ALA A 40 9.85 15.39 2.88
C ALA A 40 9.35 14.30 3.85
N LYS A 41 8.07 14.34 4.23
CA LYS A 41 7.48 13.35 5.15
C LYS A 41 7.50 11.92 4.59
N VAL A 42 7.23 11.76 3.28
CA VAL A 42 7.23 10.44 2.63
C VAL A 42 8.66 9.93 2.48
N ILE A 43 9.58 10.81 2.09
CA ILE A 43 11.02 10.49 1.98
C ILE A 43 11.57 10.07 3.35
N SER A 44 11.27 10.83 4.42
CA SER A 44 11.70 10.48 5.78
C SER A 44 11.17 9.11 6.23
N ARG A 45 9.93 8.77 5.90
CA ARG A 45 9.35 7.46 6.19
C ARG A 45 10.05 6.33 5.43
N ALA A 46 10.37 6.55 4.16
CA ALA A 46 11.11 5.57 3.37
C ALA A 46 12.51 5.32 3.94
N VAL A 47 13.23 6.40 4.31
CA VAL A 47 14.56 6.31 4.93
C VAL A 47 14.49 5.62 6.29
N ALA A 48 13.53 5.98 7.14
CA ALA A 48 13.31 5.33 8.44
C ALA A 48 12.99 3.84 8.31
N ALA A 49 12.30 3.45 7.22
CA ALA A 49 12.06 2.04 6.88
C ALA A 49 13.28 1.34 6.24
N GLY A 50 14.43 2.03 6.14
CA GLY A 50 15.68 1.46 5.66
C GLY A 50 15.80 1.31 4.14
N TYR A 51 15.06 2.11 3.36
CA TYR A 51 15.25 2.16 1.91
C TYR A 51 16.44 3.06 1.58
N PRO A 52 17.49 2.56 0.88
CA PRO A 52 18.66 3.36 0.53
C PRO A 52 18.29 4.44 -0.48
N VAL A 53 18.70 5.69 -0.19
CA VAL A 53 18.50 6.81 -1.11
C VAL A 53 19.63 6.84 -2.13
N ARG A 54 19.29 6.83 -3.41
CA ARG A 54 20.22 6.99 -4.53
C ARG A 54 20.54 8.46 -4.78
N SER A 55 19.50 9.30 -4.83
CA SER A 55 19.62 10.75 -4.99
C SER A 55 18.34 11.46 -4.56
N MET A 56 18.40 12.78 -4.41
CA MET A 56 17.24 13.66 -4.21
C MET A 56 17.24 14.79 -5.25
N LEU A 57 16.03 15.20 -5.66
CA LEU A 57 15.79 16.35 -6.53
C LEU A 57 15.01 17.41 -5.77
N LEU A 58 15.44 18.67 -5.85
CA LEU A 58 14.80 19.79 -5.19
C LEU A 58 14.73 20.99 -6.15
N ALA A 59 13.55 21.57 -6.32
CA ALA A 59 13.41 22.83 -7.04
C ALA A 59 13.97 23.99 -6.20
N GLU A 60 14.61 24.99 -6.84
CA GLU A 60 15.29 26.12 -6.15
C GLU A 60 14.37 26.85 -5.16
N ARG A 61 13.11 27.12 -5.53
CA ARG A 61 12.13 27.76 -4.64
C ARG A 61 11.86 26.98 -3.36
N ARG A 62 12.28 25.70 -3.30
CA ARG A 62 12.09 24.78 -2.18
C ARG A 62 13.35 24.54 -1.36
N LEU A 63 14.37 25.33 -1.55
CA LEU A 63 15.61 25.24 -0.75
C LEU A 63 15.35 25.35 0.76
N GLY A 64 14.30 26.08 1.16
CA GLY A 64 13.85 26.15 2.56
C GLY A 64 13.35 24.81 3.13
N ASP A 65 12.98 23.85 2.30
CA ASP A 65 12.50 22.52 2.73
C ASP A 65 13.67 21.55 3.04
N LEU A 66 14.91 21.91 2.69
CA LEU A 66 16.10 21.06 2.89
C LEU A 66 16.29 20.58 4.34
N PRO A 67 16.07 21.40 5.40
CA PRO A 67 16.21 20.95 6.77
C PRO A 67 15.23 19.83 7.16
N ALA A 68 14.11 19.73 6.45
CA ALA A 68 13.11 18.68 6.66
C ALA A 68 13.44 17.34 5.96
N LEU A 69 14.49 17.32 5.12
CA LEU A 69 14.93 16.10 4.45
C LEU A 69 15.90 15.31 5.34
N PRO A 70 15.82 13.96 5.30
CA PRO A 70 16.75 13.13 6.06
C PRO A 70 18.18 13.27 5.53
N VAL A 71 19.14 13.27 6.44
CA VAL A 71 20.56 13.25 6.09
C VAL A 71 20.96 11.83 5.71
N THR A 72 21.22 11.59 4.44
CA THR A 72 21.50 10.24 3.90
C THR A 72 22.88 10.08 3.29
N GLY A 73 23.62 11.17 3.12
CA GLY A 73 24.88 11.19 2.35
C GLY A 73 24.68 11.15 0.81
N ALA A 74 23.46 10.89 0.33
CA ALA A 74 23.17 10.90 -1.11
C ALA A 74 23.23 12.31 -1.71
N PRO A 75 23.54 12.45 -3.02
CA PRO A 75 23.54 13.74 -3.69
C PRO A 75 22.14 14.37 -3.71
N VAL A 76 22.10 15.70 -3.56
CA VAL A 76 20.88 16.50 -3.68
C VAL A 76 21.06 17.42 -4.88
N TYR A 77 20.35 17.13 -5.97
CA TYR A 77 20.33 17.93 -7.16
C TYR A 77 19.35 19.07 -6.99
N VAL A 78 19.84 20.29 -7.09
CA VAL A 78 19.03 21.52 -7.07
C VAL A 78 18.85 21.97 -8.50
N VAL A 79 17.62 22.19 -8.92
CA VAL A 79 17.29 22.58 -10.29
C VAL A 79 16.39 23.83 -10.29
N PRO A 80 16.52 24.71 -11.30
CA PRO A 80 15.54 25.77 -11.56
C PRO A 80 14.13 25.20 -11.68
N ASP A 81 13.11 25.95 -11.25
CA ASP A 81 11.72 25.49 -11.25
C ASP A 81 11.22 25.02 -12.63
N GLN A 82 11.63 25.74 -13.69
CA GLN A 82 11.27 25.37 -15.06
C GLN A 82 11.86 24.01 -15.46
N ILE A 83 13.10 23.73 -15.06
CA ILE A 83 13.72 22.42 -15.31
C ILE A 83 13.03 21.34 -14.52
N ALA A 84 12.66 21.59 -13.27
CA ALA A 84 11.90 20.62 -12.48
C ALA A 84 10.59 20.22 -13.15
N GLU A 85 9.83 21.16 -13.72
CA GLU A 85 8.57 20.90 -14.42
C GLU A 85 8.77 20.18 -15.75
N GLN A 86 9.73 20.60 -16.55
CA GLN A 86 10.06 19.95 -17.82
C GLN A 86 10.49 18.50 -17.61
N LEU A 87 11.35 18.26 -16.62
CA LEU A 87 11.87 16.96 -16.29
C LEU A 87 10.77 15.99 -15.81
N THR A 88 9.96 16.42 -14.85
CA THR A 88 8.97 15.55 -14.20
C THR A 88 7.67 15.41 -14.99
N GLY A 89 7.34 16.38 -15.85
CA GLY A 89 6.10 16.46 -16.60
C GLY A 89 4.92 17.01 -15.78
N TYR A 90 5.18 17.59 -14.59
CA TYR A 90 4.17 18.24 -13.75
C TYR A 90 4.78 19.26 -12.78
N HIS A 91 3.94 20.15 -12.26
CA HIS A 91 4.37 21.12 -11.25
C HIS A 91 4.65 20.43 -9.90
N VAL A 92 5.92 20.45 -9.45
CA VAL A 92 6.34 19.77 -8.20
C VAL A 92 5.91 20.58 -6.98
N HIS A 93 4.69 20.34 -6.49
CA HIS A 93 4.11 21.10 -5.38
C HIS A 93 4.69 20.74 -3.99
N ARG A 94 5.19 19.52 -3.79
CA ARG A 94 5.58 19.00 -2.46
C ARG A 94 7.08 19.06 -2.16
N GLY A 95 7.81 19.93 -2.85
CA GLY A 95 9.17 20.32 -2.52
C GLY A 95 10.23 19.38 -3.04
N ALA A 96 10.38 18.18 -2.52
CA ALA A 96 11.45 17.27 -2.86
C ALA A 96 10.95 15.96 -3.47
N LEU A 97 11.75 15.41 -4.37
CA LEU A 97 11.67 14.04 -4.85
C LEU A 97 12.90 13.26 -4.38
N ALA A 98 12.76 11.97 -4.15
CA ALA A 98 13.89 11.09 -3.92
C ALA A 98 13.76 9.85 -4.81
N SER A 99 14.87 9.44 -5.41
CA SER A 99 15.04 8.13 -6.03
C SER A 99 15.64 7.19 -4.98
N LEU A 100 14.98 6.05 -4.74
CA LEU A 100 15.38 5.09 -3.72
C LEU A 100 15.50 3.69 -4.32
N HIS A 101 16.41 2.90 -3.78
CA HIS A 101 16.55 1.50 -4.15
C HIS A 101 15.44 0.66 -3.50
N ARG A 102 14.88 -0.27 -4.27
CA ARG A 102 13.95 -1.28 -3.76
C ARG A 102 14.70 -2.27 -2.89
N LYS A 103 14.02 -2.79 -1.88
CA LYS A 103 14.50 -3.94 -1.10
C LYS A 103 13.90 -5.22 -1.65
N PRO A 104 14.60 -6.36 -1.51
CA PRO A 104 13.99 -7.66 -1.76
C PRO A 104 12.71 -7.84 -0.96
N LEU A 105 11.67 -8.36 -1.58
CA LEU A 105 10.44 -8.70 -0.87
C LEU A 105 10.62 -10.01 -0.10
N PRO A 106 10.07 -10.11 1.12
CA PRO A 106 10.02 -11.36 1.84
C PRO A 106 9.13 -12.38 1.11
N GLN A 107 9.36 -13.66 1.39
CA GLN A 107 8.47 -14.69 0.89
C GLN A 107 7.12 -14.67 1.63
N ALA A 108 6.04 -14.99 0.92
CA ALA A 108 4.70 -15.00 1.51
C ALA A 108 4.61 -15.94 2.73
N ALA A 109 5.26 -17.10 2.68
CA ALA A 109 5.31 -18.03 3.79
C ALA A 109 6.00 -17.46 5.02
N GLU A 110 7.08 -16.68 4.86
CA GLU A 110 7.80 -16.05 5.97
C GLU A 110 6.92 -15.01 6.68
N LEU A 111 6.23 -14.16 5.91
CA LEU A 111 5.30 -13.20 6.48
C LEU A 111 4.11 -13.85 7.17
N ALA A 112 3.67 -14.98 6.65
CA ALA A 112 2.56 -15.72 7.23
C ALA A 112 2.88 -16.22 8.65
N VAL A 113 4.11 -16.54 9.01
CA VAL A 113 4.45 -17.16 10.31
C VAL A 113 4.03 -16.30 11.51
N GLY A 114 4.35 -15.03 11.52
CA GLY A 114 4.10 -14.11 12.64
C GLY A 114 2.77 -13.37 12.60
N ALA A 115 2.09 -13.35 11.44
CA ALA A 115 0.91 -12.54 11.22
C ALA A 115 -0.38 -13.19 11.77
N ARG A 116 -1.31 -12.38 12.24
CA ARG A 116 -2.64 -12.81 12.72
C ARG A 116 -3.77 -12.25 11.85
N ARG A 117 -3.64 -11.04 11.35
CA ARG A 117 -4.61 -10.34 10.52
C ARG A 117 -3.91 -9.92 9.23
N VAL A 118 -4.30 -10.49 8.13
CA VAL A 118 -3.71 -10.19 6.83
C VAL A 118 -4.78 -9.84 5.81
N ILE A 119 -4.39 -9.04 4.83
CA ILE A 119 -5.20 -8.74 3.65
C ILE A 119 -4.56 -9.42 2.45
N VAL A 120 -5.39 -10.01 1.61
CA VAL A 120 -4.98 -10.58 0.32
C VAL A 120 -5.71 -9.83 -0.78
N LEU A 121 -4.97 -9.21 -1.69
CA LEU A 121 -5.50 -8.44 -2.81
C LEU A 121 -5.42 -9.25 -4.09
N GLU A 122 -6.56 -9.49 -4.73
CA GLU A 122 -6.66 -10.13 -6.03
C GLU A 122 -6.81 -9.07 -7.12
N ASP A 123 -5.79 -8.97 -7.98
CA ASP A 123 -5.78 -8.23 -9.24
C ASP A 123 -6.22 -6.75 -9.18
N LEU A 124 -5.97 -6.11 -8.07
CA LEU A 124 -6.17 -4.66 -7.92
C LEU A 124 -5.14 -3.89 -8.74
N VAL A 125 -5.53 -3.38 -9.88
CA VAL A 125 -4.62 -2.72 -10.84
C VAL A 125 -4.51 -1.20 -10.66
N ASP A 126 -5.42 -0.57 -9.90
CA ASP A 126 -5.31 0.85 -9.60
C ASP A 126 -4.35 1.11 -8.44
N HIS A 127 -3.26 1.83 -8.74
CA HIS A 127 -2.24 2.20 -7.77
C HIS A 127 -2.77 3.06 -6.61
N ALA A 128 -3.81 3.88 -6.85
CA ALA A 128 -4.38 4.70 -5.79
C ALA A 128 -5.15 3.83 -4.79
N ASN A 129 -5.89 2.84 -5.26
CA ASN A 129 -6.62 1.91 -4.40
C ASN A 129 -5.65 1.03 -3.59
N VAL A 130 -4.61 0.48 -4.23
CA VAL A 130 -3.57 -0.26 -3.52
C VAL A 130 -2.93 0.62 -2.44
N GLY A 131 -2.50 1.85 -2.78
CA GLY A 131 -1.90 2.78 -1.81
C GLY A 131 -2.83 3.14 -0.65
N ALA A 132 -4.11 3.37 -0.93
CA ALA A 132 -5.12 3.69 0.09
C ALA A 132 -5.41 2.49 1.01
N ILE A 133 -5.47 1.26 0.46
CA ILE A 133 -5.63 0.03 1.26
C ILE A 133 -4.42 -0.17 2.18
N PHE A 134 -3.19 0.01 1.69
CA PHE A 134 -2.00 -0.04 2.54
C PHE A 134 -2.07 0.97 3.69
N ARG A 135 -2.59 2.17 3.42
CA ARG A 135 -2.78 3.19 4.48
C ARG A 135 -3.82 2.75 5.51
N CYS A 136 -4.95 2.19 5.08
CA CYS A 136 -5.98 1.65 5.99
C CYS A 136 -5.42 0.47 6.79
N ALA A 137 -4.74 -0.46 6.15
CA ALA A 137 -4.13 -1.63 6.77
C ALA A 137 -3.13 -1.25 7.87
N ALA A 138 -2.20 -0.34 7.56
CA ALA A 138 -1.21 0.14 8.53
C ALA A 138 -1.86 0.90 9.70
N ALA A 139 -2.86 1.75 9.41
CA ALA A 139 -3.55 2.53 10.44
C ALA A 139 -4.41 1.69 11.38
N LEU A 140 -4.94 0.57 10.89
CA LEU A 140 -5.85 -0.31 11.63
C LEU A 140 -5.18 -1.57 12.20
N GLY A 141 -3.84 -1.70 12.09
CA GLY A 141 -3.10 -2.77 12.74
C GLY A 141 -3.19 -4.12 12.01
N VAL A 142 -3.30 -4.11 10.69
CA VAL A 142 -3.11 -5.32 9.86
C VAL A 142 -1.63 -5.67 9.83
N ASP A 143 -1.30 -6.94 9.98
CA ASP A 143 0.09 -7.40 10.15
C ASP A 143 0.84 -7.49 8.81
N ALA A 144 0.16 -7.87 7.72
CA ALA A 144 0.78 -8.00 6.39
C ALA A 144 -0.25 -7.89 5.27
N VAL A 145 0.25 -7.53 4.06
CA VAL A 145 -0.55 -7.52 2.82
C VAL A 145 0.06 -8.49 1.81
N PHE A 146 -0.77 -9.37 1.26
CA PHE A 146 -0.39 -10.28 0.18
C PHE A 146 -1.01 -9.82 -1.13
N LEU A 147 -0.22 -9.83 -2.19
CA LEU A 147 -0.63 -9.33 -3.51
C LEU A 147 -0.62 -10.45 -4.53
N SER A 148 -1.65 -10.50 -5.38
CA SER A 148 -1.60 -11.32 -6.59
C SER A 148 -0.49 -10.83 -7.54
N PRO A 149 -0.06 -11.66 -8.48
CA PRO A 149 0.95 -11.27 -9.48
C PRO A 149 0.56 -10.03 -10.29
N ARG A 150 -0.73 -9.83 -10.55
CA ARG A 150 -1.25 -8.72 -11.37
C ARG A 150 -1.62 -7.47 -10.60
N CYS A 151 -1.55 -7.48 -9.27
CA CYS A 151 -1.78 -6.27 -8.49
C CYS A 151 -0.79 -5.16 -8.85
N ALA A 152 -1.28 -3.93 -8.85
CA ALA A 152 -0.44 -2.75 -8.99
C ALA A 152 0.69 -2.75 -7.96
N ASP A 153 1.81 -2.14 -8.35
CA ASP A 153 2.99 -2.06 -7.50
C ASP A 153 2.79 -1.04 -6.36
N PRO A 154 2.89 -1.47 -5.09
CA PRO A 154 2.78 -0.56 -3.94
C PRO A 154 3.88 0.51 -3.89
N LEU A 155 5.04 0.26 -4.50
CA LEU A 155 6.13 1.23 -4.57
C LEU A 155 6.04 2.17 -5.78
N TYR A 156 5.07 1.99 -6.68
CA TYR A 156 4.84 2.97 -7.71
C TYR A 156 4.47 4.32 -7.11
N ARG A 157 5.01 5.42 -7.65
CA ARG A 157 4.92 6.78 -7.09
C ARG A 157 3.50 7.17 -6.63
N ARG A 158 2.45 6.83 -7.40
CA ARG A 158 1.06 7.15 -7.05
C ARG A 158 0.60 6.41 -5.80
N ALA A 159 0.93 5.12 -5.66
CA ALA A 159 0.60 4.33 -4.47
C ALA A 159 1.35 4.85 -3.23
N VAL A 160 2.65 5.13 -3.36
CA VAL A 160 3.46 5.75 -2.30
C VAL A 160 2.88 7.09 -1.86
N LYS A 161 2.46 7.94 -2.81
CA LYS A 161 1.88 9.26 -2.55
C LYS A 161 0.53 9.16 -1.83
N VAL A 162 -0.39 8.30 -2.30
CA VAL A 162 -1.73 8.12 -1.73
C VAL A 162 -1.64 7.49 -0.34
N SER A 163 -0.76 6.50 -0.16
CA SER A 163 -0.52 5.91 1.15
C SER A 163 0.14 6.88 2.13
N MET A 164 0.62 8.04 1.68
CA MET A 164 1.46 8.94 2.48
C MET A 164 2.70 8.23 3.07
N GLY A 165 3.21 7.21 2.37
CA GLY A 165 4.34 6.38 2.82
C GLY A 165 3.96 5.28 3.83
N ALA A 166 2.68 5.02 4.08
CA ALA A 166 2.27 3.90 4.92
C ALA A 166 2.67 2.53 4.33
N VAL A 167 2.86 2.46 3.01
CA VAL A 167 3.41 1.29 2.33
C VAL A 167 4.76 0.83 2.90
N PHE A 168 5.54 1.73 3.50
CA PHE A 168 6.82 1.40 4.12
C PHE A 168 6.69 0.84 5.55
N ALA A 169 5.53 1.02 6.18
CA ALA A 169 5.28 0.65 7.56
C ALA A 169 4.67 -0.75 7.72
N ILE A 170 4.11 -1.32 6.66
CA ILE A 170 3.48 -2.64 6.69
C ILE A 170 4.21 -3.59 5.74
N PRO A 171 4.62 -4.78 6.21
CA PRO A 171 5.27 -5.77 5.35
C PRO A 171 4.28 -6.32 4.32
N TYR A 172 4.79 -6.60 3.12
CA TYR A 172 3.99 -7.22 2.08
C TYR A 172 4.82 -8.19 1.25
N ALA A 173 4.13 -9.14 0.63
CA ALA A 173 4.72 -10.09 -0.31
C ALA A 173 3.85 -10.22 -1.56
N ARG A 174 4.48 -10.52 -2.70
CA ARG A 174 3.79 -10.92 -3.91
C ARG A 174 3.71 -12.45 -3.97
N MET A 175 2.50 -12.97 -4.11
CA MET A 175 2.26 -14.41 -4.18
C MET A 175 2.57 -14.92 -5.58
N THR A 176 3.70 -15.58 -5.76
CA THR A 176 4.13 -16.12 -7.06
C THR A 176 3.37 -17.41 -7.44
N GLY A 177 3.10 -18.27 -6.47
CA GLY A 177 2.24 -19.44 -6.61
C GLY A 177 0.77 -19.08 -6.42
N TRP A 178 0.21 -18.24 -7.30
CA TRP A 178 -1.12 -17.66 -7.11
C TRP A 178 -2.23 -18.69 -6.92
N TYR A 179 -2.17 -19.80 -7.67
CA TYR A 179 -3.19 -20.85 -7.59
C TYR A 179 -3.13 -21.67 -6.30
N ASP A 180 -1.96 -21.78 -5.68
CA ASP A 180 -1.73 -22.52 -4.45
C ASP A 180 -1.62 -21.62 -3.22
N GLY A 181 -1.63 -20.31 -3.42
CA GLY A 181 -1.37 -19.31 -2.38
C GLY A 181 -2.37 -19.37 -1.22
N LEU A 182 -3.66 -19.58 -1.51
CA LEU A 182 -4.68 -19.72 -0.47
C LEU A 182 -4.49 -21.01 0.34
N ALA A 183 -4.09 -22.10 -0.29
CA ALA A 183 -3.75 -23.35 0.42
C ALA A 183 -2.57 -23.13 1.39
N GLY A 184 -1.57 -22.34 0.99
CA GLY A 184 -0.44 -21.95 1.85
C GLY A 184 -0.87 -21.15 3.07
N LEU A 185 -1.77 -20.19 2.91
CA LEU A 185 -2.34 -19.43 4.03
C LEU A 185 -3.19 -20.32 4.95
N ARG A 186 -3.98 -21.22 4.39
CA ARG A 186 -4.76 -22.17 5.18
C ARG A 186 -3.85 -23.11 5.97
N ALA A 187 -2.79 -23.66 5.35
CA ALA A 187 -1.78 -24.47 6.03
C ALA A 187 -1.06 -23.71 7.15
N ALA A 188 -0.88 -22.39 7.00
CA ALA A 188 -0.36 -21.51 8.05
C ALA A 188 -1.42 -21.19 9.14
N GLY A 189 -2.62 -21.78 9.10
CA GLY A 189 -3.67 -21.63 10.11
C GLY A 189 -4.57 -20.41 9.94
N PHE A 190 -4.57 -19.77 8.77
CA PHE A 190 -5.51 -18.69 8.50
C PHE A 190 -6.87 -19.21 8.09
N ARG A 191 -7.92 -18.59 8.63
CA ARG A 191 -9.26 -18.66 8.10
C ARG A 191 -9.41 -17.63 7.00
N LEU A 192 -9.87 -18.07 5.83
CA LEU A 192 -9.99 -17.26 4.63
C LEU A 192 -11.40 -16.66 4.54
N LEU A 193 -11.53 -15.35 4.66
CA LEU A 193 -12.79 -14.63 4.54
C LEU A 193 -12.84 -13.89 3.21
N ALA A 194 -13.72 -14.30 2.29
CA ALA A 194 -13.91 -13.67 0.99
C ALA A 194 -14.93 -12.54 1.08
N LEU A 195 -14.50 -11.28 0.87
CA LEU A 195 -15.43 -10.16 0.85
C LEU A 195 -16.17 -10.09 -0.48
N THR A 196 -17.50 -10.07 -0.41
CA THR A 196 -18.40 -10.03 -1.57
C THR A 196 -19.58 -9.10 -1.29
N PRO A 197 -20.18 -8.47 -2.31
CA PRO A 197 -21.44 -7.73 -2.18
C PRO A 197 -22.67 -8.65 -2.12
N ASP A 198 -22.52 -9.97 -2.31
CA ASP A 198 -23.62 -10.92 -2.30
C ASP A 198 -24.41 -10.85 -0.99
N GLN A 199 -25.70 -10.57 -1.10
CA GLN A 199 -26.60 -10.44 0.05
C GLN A 199 -26.85 -11.77 0.79
N ALA A 200 -26.55 -12.91 0.17
CA ALA A 200 -26.61 -14.23 0.81
C ALA A 200 -25.40 -14.50 1.73
N ALA A 201 -24.30 -13.76 1.56
CA ALA A 201 -23.11 -13.90 2.40
C ALA A 201 -23.37 -13.43 3.84
N ALA A 202 -22.65 -14.00 4.80
CA ALA A 202 -22.77 -13.63 6.20
C ALA A 202 -22.22 -12.20 6.46
N PRO A 203 -22.83 -11.39 7.34
CA PRO A 203 -22.24 -10.14 7.79
C PRO A 203 -20.84 -10.36 8.37
N ILE A 204 -19.87 -9.51 8.00
CA ILE A 204 -18.48 -9.63 8.48
C ILE A 204 -18.41 -9.59 10.02
N SER A 205 -19.23 -8.78 10.68
CA SER A 205 -19.32 -8.70 12.14
C SER A 205 -19.73 -10.03 12.78
N ALA A 206 -20.63 -10.78 12.16
CA ALA A 206 -21.04 -12.12 12.62
C ALA A 206 -19.93 -13.16 12.39
N ALA A 207 -19.20 -13.06 11.28
CA ALA A 207 -18.12 -13.98 10.96
C ALA A 207 -16.94 -13.90 11.92
N VAL A 208 -16.69 -12.74 12.53
CA VAL A 208 -15.60 -12.52 13.49
C VAL A 208 -16.06 -12.56 14.96
N ALA A 209 -17.36 -12.67 15.21
CA ALA A 209 -17.91 -12.77 16.57
C ALA A 209 -17.62 -14.13 17.21
N GLY A 210 -17.47 -14.15 18.55
CA GLY A 210 -17.37 -15.38 19.35
C GLY A 210 -15.96 -15.73 19.83
N PRO A 211 -15.77 -16.93 20.48
CA PRO A 211 -14.52 -17.33 21.12
C PRO A 211 -13.35 -17.60 20.16
N ARG A 212 -13.57 -17.46 18.85
CA ARG A 212 -12.58 -17.61 17.78
C ARG A 212 -11.61 -16.41 17.65
N THR A 213 -11.60 -15.51 18.62
CA THR A 213 -10.74 -14.30 18.63
C THR A 213 -9.24 -14.58 18.60
N ALA A 214 -8.80 -15.81 18.90
CA ALA A 214 -7.43 -16.26 18.71
C ALA A 214 -7.14 -16.72 17.26
N GLN A 215 -8.15 -16.78 16.39
CA GLN A 215 -8.01 -17.30 15.04
C GLN A 215 -7.29 -16.29 14.14
N ARG A 216 -6.37 -16.80 13.34
CA ARG A 216 -5.70 -16.04 12.28
C ARG A 216 -6.67 -15.84 11.12
N ILE A 217 -6.79 -14.62 10.61
CA ILE A 217 -7.74 -14.28 9.55
C ILE A 217 -7.02 -13.66 8.37
N ALA A 218 -7.29 -14.21 7.18
CA ALA A 218 -6.93 -13.60 5.91
C ALA A 218 -8.20 -13.06 5.23
N LEU A 219 -8.28 -11.73 5.06
CA LEU A 219 -9.36 -11.06 4.35
C LEU A 219 -9.01 -10.97 2.88
N LEU A 220 -9.82 -11.58 2.02
CA LEU A 220 -9.65 -11.55 0.57
C LEU A 220 -10.47 -10.42 -0.03
N LEU A 221 -9.82 -9.55 -0.82
CA LEU A 221 -10.42 -8.42 -1.53
C LEU A 221 -10.13 -8.56 -3.03
N GLY A 222 -11.16 -8.44 -3.85
CA GLY A 222 -11.08 -8.54 -5.30
C GLY A 222 -11.08 -7.19 -6.01
N THR A 223 -11.18 -7.24 -7.33
CA THR A 223 -11.20 -6.07 -8.22
C THR A 223 -12.43 -5.19 -8.01
N GLU A 224 -12.35 -3.94 -8.47
CA GLU A 224 -13.53 -3.08 -8.63
C GLU A 224 -14.34 -3.54 -9.83
N GLY A 225 -15.63 -3.76 -9.63
CA GLY A 225 -16.55 -4.27 -10.63
C GLY A 225 -16.77 -5.78 -10.52
N ASP A 226 -15.79 -6.60 -10.86
CA ASP A 226 -15.95 -8.07 -10.85
C ASP A 226 -15.79 -8.72 -9.46
N GLY A 227 -15.18 -8.02 -8.52
CA GLY A 227 -14.89 -8.56 -7.18
C GLY A 227 -13.81 -9.64 -7.19
N LEU A 228 -13.95 -10.62 -6.31
CA LEU A 228 -13.08 -11.80 -6.26
C LEU A 228 -13.46 -12.78 -7.37
N SER A 229 -12.46 -13.45 -7.94
CA SER A 229 -12.71 -14.54 -8.90
C SER A 229 -13.56 -15.66 -8.27
N SER A 230 -14.33 -16.33 -9.11
CA SER A 230 -15.17 -17.46 -8.68
C SER A 230 -14.38 -18.56 -7.98
N ARG A 231 -13.13 -18.77 -8.42
CA ARG A 231 -12.21 -19.71 -7.78
C ARG A 231 -11.91 -19.32 -6.34
N TRP A 232 -11.56 -18.05 -6.09
CA TRP A 232 -11.20 -17.58 -4.74
C TRP A 232 -12.40 -17.51 -3.81
N LEU A 233 -13.57 -17.16 -4.36
CA LEU A 233 -14.83 -17.27 -3.62
C LEU A 233 -15.13 -18.71 -3.21
N HIS A 234 -14.85 -19.70 -4.08
CA HIS A 234 -15.07 -21.11 -3.80
C HIS A 234 -14.06 -21.70 -2.81
N GLU A 235 -12.81 -21.29 -2.90
CA GLU A 235 -11.73 -21.75 -2.03
C GLU A 235 -11.74 -21.09 -0.65
N ALA A 236 -12.44 -19.96 -0.46
CA ALA A 236 -12.55 -19.31 0.83
C ALA A 236 -13.34 -20.18 1.84
N ASP A 237 -12.97 -20.07 3.13
CA ASP A 237 -13.70 -20.80 4.18
C ASP A 237 -15.08 -20.20 4.43
N GLN A 238 -15.24 -18.90 4.15
CA GLN A 238 -16.51 -18.21 4.24
C GLN A 238 -16.57 -16.96 3.37
N ALA A 239 -17.68 -16.78 2.64
CA ALA A 239 -18.06 -15.53 2.03
C ALA A 239 -18.65 -14.59 3.09
N VAL A 240 -18.21 -13.34 3.10
CA VAL A 240 -18.65 -12.32 4.05
C VAL A 240 -18.98 -11.01 3.33
N ARG A 241 -19.93 -10.25 3.89
CA ARG A 241 -20.32 -8.95 3.35
C ARG A 241 -20.34 -7.85 4.38
N ILE A 242 -20.28 -6.60 3.91
CA ILE A 242 -20.66 -5.43 4.68
C ILE A 242 -22.17 -5.23 4.49
N PRO A 243 -22.97 -5.25 5.56
CA PRO A 243 -24.40 -5.01 5.44
C PRO A 243 -24.68 -3.62 4.84
N MET A 244 -25.44 -3.57 3.75
CA MET A 244 -25.87 -2.33 3.11
C MET A 244 -27.26 -1.94 3.57
N HIS A 245 -27.58 -0.64 3.56
CA HIS A 245 -28.92 -0.15 3.88
C HIS A 245 -29.94 -0.64 2.82
N PRO A 246 -31.12 -1.20 3.22
CA PRO A 246 -32.09 -1.74 2.26
C PRO A 246 -32.55 -0.74 1.20
N GLY A 247 -32.73 0.54 1.59
CA GLY A 247 -33.10 1.62 0.66
C GLY A 247 -32.03 1.93 -0.37
N ALA A 248 -30.73 1.76 -0.01
CA ALA A 248 -29.63 1.94 -0.96
C ALA A 248 -29.62 0.81 -2.01
N LEU A 249 -29.82 -0.43 -1.55
CA LEU A 249 -29.95 -1.61 -2.44
C LEU A 249 -31.12 -1.45 -3.42
N ALA A 250 -32.27 -0.98 -2.93
CA ALA A 250 -33.42 -0.69 -3.78
C ALA A 250 -33.17 0.42 -4.81
N ALA A 251 -32.24 1.35 -4.50
CA ALA A 251 -31.80 2.39 -5.41
C ALA A 251 -30.64 1.97 -6.35
N GLY A 252 -30.23 0.69 -6.32
CA GLY A 252 -29.16 0.13 -7.17
C GLY A 252 -27.74 0.38 -6.63
N VAL A 253 -27.57 0.83 -5.38
CA VAL A 253 -26.26 0.95 -4.73
C VAL A 253 -26.00 -0.38 -3.99
N ASP A 254 -25.32 -1.29 -4.67
CA ASP A 254 -25.11 -2.68 -4.23
C ASP A 254 -23.71 -2.97 -3.70
N SER A 255 -22.77 -2.04 -3.89
CA SER A 255 -21.37 -2.24 -3.54
C SER A 255 -20.73 -0.95 -3.02
N LEU A 256 -19.55 -1.09 -2.42
CA LEU A 256 -18.69 0.00 -1.98
C LEU A 256 -17.39 -0.01 -2.79
N ASN A 257 -16.78 1.16 -2.95
CA ASN A 257 -15.39 1.22 -3.40
C ASN A 257 -14.51 0.31 -2.52
N VAL A 258 -13.57 -0.41 -3.13
CA VAL A 258 -12.74 -1.42 -2.45
C VAL A 258 -11.95 -0.85 -1.26
N VAL A 259 -11.55 0.41 -1.30
CA VAL A 259 -10.85 1.08 -0.18
C VAL A 259 -11.78 1.28 1.01
N ALA A 260 -13.02 1.72 0.77
CA ALA A 260 -14.03 1.87 1.82
C ALA A 260 -14.36 0.49 2.43
N ALA A 261 -14.53 -0.51 1.58
CA ALA A 261 -14.76 -1.88 2.01
C ALA A 261 -13.59 -2.42 2.85
N ALA A 262 -12.36 -2.21 2.43
CA ALA A 262 -11.15 -2.57 3.19
C ALA A 262 -11.10 -1.87 4.56
N ALA A 263 -11.36 -0.55 4.61
CA ALA A 263 -11.33 0.20 5.87
C ALA A 263 -12.36 -0.31 6.88
N ILE A 264 -13.60 -0.51 6.44
CA ILE A 264 -14.69 -1.02 7.30
C ILE A 264 -14.35 -2.43 7.81
N THR A 265 -13.94 -3.32 6.91
CA THR A 265 -13.67 -4.72 7.29
C THR A 265 -12.44 -4.84 8.17
N CYS A 266 -11.36 -4.10 7.93
CA CYS A 266 -10.20 -4.04 8.81
C CYS A 266 -10.58 -3.53 10.21
N HIS A 267 -11.39 -2.48 10.30
CA HIS A 267 -11.87 -1.96 11.59
C HIS A 267 -12.64 -3.04 12.37
N VAL A 268 -13.52 -3.76 11.72
CA VAL A 268 -14.28 -4.87 12.35
C VAL A 268 -13.37 -6.00 12.81
N LEU A 269 -12.35 -6.35 11.98
CA LEU A 269 -11.40 -7.42 12.32
C LEU A 269 -10.54 -7.09 13.53
N VAL A 270 -10.06 -5.83 13.62
CA VAL A 270 -9.15 -5.39 14.69
C VAL A 270 -9.93 -4.98 15.94
N GLY A 271 -11.09 -4.35 15.78
CA GLY A 271 -11.96 -3.95 16.90
C GLY A 271 -12.42 -5.15 17.73
N ALA A 272 -12.59 -6.32 17.13
CA ALA A 272 -12.89 -7.56 17.84
C ALA A 272 -11.75 -8.01 18.79
N ASP A 273 -10.51 -7.62 18.52
CA ASP A 273 -9.34 -7.92 19.38
C ASP A 273 -9.18 -6.89 20.51
N GLN A 274 -9.47 -5.59 20.25
CA GLN A 274 -9.25 -4.50 21.20
C GLN A 274 -10.27 -4.48 22.36
N SER A 275 -11.46 -5.01 22.17
CA SER A 275 -12.49 -5.05 23.21
C SER A 275 -12.16 -5.96 24.40
N ARG A 276 -10.98 -6.61 24.44
CA ARG A 276 -10.56 -7.57 25.46
C ARG A 276 -9.16 -7.34 26.07
N SER A 277 -8.40 -6.35 25.62
CA SER A 277 -7.17 -5.96 26.32
C SER A 277 -7.55 -4.97 27.43
N PRO A 278 -7.20 -5.23 28.71
CA PRO A 278 -7.28 -4.19 29.71
C PRO A 278 -6.37 -3.03 29.29
N GLU A 279 -6.86 -1.81 29.43
CA GLU A 279 -6.11 -0.58 29.18
C GLU A 279 -4.77 -0.61 29.93
N THR A 280 -3.70 -1.05 29.29
CA THR A 280 -2.35 -0.68 29.70
C THR A 280 -2.10 0.68 29.04
N GLY A 281 -2.46 1.72 29.79
CA GLY A 281 -2.18 3.10 29.42
C GLY A 281 -0.67 3.33 29.38
N GLU A 282 -0.07 3.19 28.22
CA GLU A 282 1.20 3.83 27.91
C GLU A 282 0.94 5.07 27.08
N HIS A 283 1.14 6.20 27.71
CA HIS A 283 1.06 7.54 27.17
C HIS A 283 1.96 7.68 25.93
N TRP A 284 1.34 8.03 24.81
CA TRP A 284 2.03 8.67 23.68
C TRP A 284 2.44 10.08 24.13
N SER A 285 3.64 10.25 24.67
CA SER A 285 4.23 11.57 24.84
C SER A 285 4.68 12.11 23.47
N GLN A 286 4.34 13.36 23.26
CA GLN A 286 4.38 14.26 22.11
C GLN A 286 5.72 14.31 21.36
#